data_1c99306c5db35d0ed546dcfe7378d528
#
_entry.id   1c99306c5db35d0ed546dcfe7378d528
#
_cell.length_a   1.000
_cell.length_b   1.000
_cell.length_c   1.000
_cell.angle_alpha   90.00
_cell.angle_beta   90.00
_cell.angle_gamma   90.00
#
_symmetry.space_group_name_H-M   'P 1'
#
loop_
_entity.id
_entity.type
_entity.pdbx_description
1 polymer ?
#
loop_
_entity_poly.entity_id
_entity_poly.type
_entity_poly.pdbx_seq_one_letter_code
_entity_poly.pdbx_strand_id
1 'polypeptide(L)'
;MAYRKSKTVKRRFRPAECNNAMNFQECELAVLRHAVDQNEKVLGQKVASSDEIKGMVKIVEEFLTKKKLLCYGGTAINNILPKQVQFYNREYEIPDYDFFSANALHDAKELTDIFYAAGYTDVEAKSGVHEGTYKVFVNFIPMADITSIHKELFDALLADSVSVAGIKYVPANFLRMSMYLELSRPAGDTSRWEKVLKRLNLLNKYHPIKNEYDCSAIEFQREMSENDTDGEKLYTIVRDTFVDLGVVFFGGYAASLYSKEMPKKEQQFIKKIPDFDVLTED
;
A
#
# COMPACT_ATOMS: atom_id res chain seq x y z
N MET A 1 -31.38 -61.56 29.08
CA MET A 1 -31.44 -60.75 27.86
C MET A 1 -30.71 -59.45 28.07
N ALA A 2 -29.50 -59.30 27.49
CA ALA A 2 -28.68 -58.09 27.67
C ALA A 2 -28.97 -57.13 26.51
N TYR A 3 -29.45 -55.95 26.87
CA TYR A 3 -29.70 -54.87 25.88
C TYR A 3 -28.35 -54.29 25.41
N ARG A 4 -27.95 -54.57 24.19
CA ARG A 4 -26.81 -53.93 23.52
C ARG A 4 -27.19 -52.45 23.22
N LYS A 5 -26.62 -51.51 23.97
CA LYS A 5 -26.69 -50.10 23.63
C LYS A 5 -25.93 -49.86 22.32
N SER A 6 -26.67 -49.60 21.24
CA SER A 6 -26.14 -49.12 19.99
C SER A 6 -25.46 -47.75 20.23
N LYS A 7 -24.12 -47.70 20.06
CA LYS A 7 -23.38 -46.43 19.98
C LYS A 7 -23.63 -45.81 18.60
N THR A 8 -24.65 -44.98 18.49
CA THR A 8 -24.80 -44.10 17.35
C THR A 8 -23.65 -43.10 17.38
N VAL A 9 -22.63 -43.35 16.58
CA VAL A 9 -21.60 -42.34 16.27
C VAL A 9 -22.29 -41.24 15.51
N LYS A 10 -22.68 -40.17 16.21
CA LYS A 10 -23.09 -38.93 15.56
C LYS A 10 -21.87 -38.41 14.80
N ARG A 11 -21.79 -38.65 13.47
CA ARG A 11 -20.91 -37.91 12.60
C ARG A 11 -21.28 -36.43 12.75
N ARG A 12 -20.49 -35.67 13.51
CA ARG A 12 -20.63 -34.22 13.56
C ARG A 12 -20.32 -33.73 12.14
N PHE A 13 -21.35 -33.27 11.43
CA PHE A 13 -21.15 -32.51 10.20
C PHE A 13 -20.36 -31.28 10.58
N ARG A 14 -19.19 -31.10 9.97
CA ARG A 14 -18.35 -29.94 10.16
C ARG A 14 -18.12 -29.31 8.79
N PRO A 15 -18.49 -28.03 8.60
CA PRO A 15 -18.24 -27.32 7.37
C PRO A 15 -16.73 -27.31 7.01
N ALA A 16 -16.42 -27.24 5.72
CA ALA A 16 -15.05 -27.25 5.22
C ALA A 16 -14.22 -26.05 5.70
N GLU A 17 -14.89 -24.95 6.00
CA GLU A 17 -14.34 -23.69 6.50
C GLU A 17 -13.85 -23.79 7.97
N CYS A 18 -14.21 -24.86 8.67
CA CYS A 18 -13.92 -25.02 10.10
C CYS A 18 -12.79 -26.01 10.33
N ASN A 19 -11.77 -25.60 11.06
CA ASN A 19 -10.69 -26.48 11.50
C ASN A 19 -10.91 -27.01 12.93
N ASN A 20 -10.05 -27.95 13.37
CA ASN A 20 -10.20 -28.61 14.68
C ASN A 20 -9.87 -27.73 15.89
N ALA A 21 -9.21 -26.59 15.68
CA ALA A 21 -8.87 -25.64 16.74
C ALA A 21 -9.98 -24.62 17.00
N MET A 22 -10.93 -24.46 16.09
CA MET A 22 -12.02 -23.48 16.20
C MET A 22 -13.10 -23.98 17.18
N ASN A 23 -13.55 -23.08 18.06
CA ASN A 23 -14.77 -23.27 18.84
C ASN A 23 -16.01 -23.09 17.95
N PHE A 24 -17.23 -23.27 18.51
CA PHE A 24 -18.46 -23.19 17.74
C PHE A 24 -18.68 -21.82 17.09
N GLN A 25 -18.48 -20.72 17.84
CA GLN A 25 -18.65 -19.34 17.33
C GLN A 25 -17.64 -18.98 16.26
N GLU A 26 -16.38 -19.38 16.43
CA GLU A 26 -15.34 -19.19 15.43
C GLU A 26 -15.67 -19.92 14.12
N CYS A 27 -16.20 -21.13 14.23
CA CYS A 27 -16.66 -21.90 13.07
C CYS A 27 -17.83 -21.24 12.37
N GLU A 28 -18.84 -20.76 13.11
CA GLU A 28 -19.98 -20.03 12.53
C GLU A 28 -19.53 -18.76 11.81
N LEU A 29 -18.61 -17.99 12.43
CA LEU A 29 -18.03 -16.80 11.82
C LEU A 29 -17.24 -17.12 10.54
N ALA A 30 -16.49 -18.21 10.52
CA ALA A 30 -15.74 -18.64 9.32
C ALA A 30 -16.69 -19.01 8.18
N VAL A 31 -17.76 -19.75 8.46
CA VAL A 31 -18.81 -20.10 7.48
C VAL A 31 -19.52 -18.85 6.97
N LEU A 32 -19.87 -17.92 7.87
CA LEU A 32 -20.54 -16.67 7.48
C LEU A 32 -19.64 -15.81 6.60
N ARG A 33 -18.36 -15.64 6.96
CA ARG A 33 -17.39 -14.91 6.14
C ARG A 33 -17.27 -15.52 4.76
N HIS A 34 -17.11 -16.83 4.69
CA HIS A 34 -17.05 -17.52 3.40
C HIS A 34 -18.30 -17.30 2.55
N ALA A 35 -19.48 -17.36 3.16
CA ALA A 35 -20.73 -17.11 2.46
C ALA A 35 -20.84 -15.66 1.96
N VAL A 36 -20.42 -14.67 2.77
CA VAL A 36 -20.35 -13.25 2.37
C VAL A 36 -19.39 -13.08 1.20
N ASP A 37 -18.16 -13.59 1.31
CA ASP A 37 -17.15 -13.50 0.26
C ASP A 37 -17.61 -14.12 -1.07
N GLN A 38 -18.32 -15.26 -1.01
CA GLN A 38 -18.90 -15.90 -2.20
C GLN A 38 -20.02 -15.05 -2.82
N ASN A 39 -20.89 -14.49 -1.99
CA ASN A 39 -21.98 -13.64 -2.47
C ASN A 39 -21.44 -12.34 -3.08
N GLU A 40 -20.46 -11.72 -2.45
CA GLU A 40 -19.76 -10.53 -2.99
C GLU A 40 -19.11 -10.81 -4.34
N LYS A 41 -18.46 -11.98 -4.49
CA LYS A 41 -17.88 -12.39 -5.79
C LYS A 41 -18.97 -12.55 -6.86
N VAL A 42 -20.09 -13.19 -6.55
CA VAL A 42 -21.18 -13.39 -7.51
C VAL A 42 -21.83 -12.05 -7.90
N LEU A 43 -22.05 -11.15 -6.94
CA LEU A 43 -22.58 -9.81 -7.19
C LEU A 43 -21.55 -8.98 -7.97
N GLY A 44 -20.29 -8.99 -7.55
CA GLY A 44 -19.20 -8.30 -8.23
C GLY A 44 -19.06 -8.76 -9.68
N GLN A 45 -19.17 -10.05 -9.96
CA GLN A 45 -19.11 -10.59 -11.32
C GLN A 45 -20.25 -10.09 -12.21
N LYS A 46 -21.48 -10.03 -11.67
CA LYS A 46 -22.62 -9.48 -12.42
C LYS A 46 -22.44 -8.01 -12.74
N VAL A 47 -21.92 -7.23 -11.81
CA VAL A 47 -21.70 -5.80 -11.97
C VAL A 47 -20.51 -5.54 -12.91
N ALA A 48 -19.35 -6.13 -12.64
CA ALA A 48 -18.13 -5.91 -13.43
C ALA A 48 -18.25 -6.42 -14.88
N SER A 49 -19.10 -7.43 -15.14
CA SER A 49 -19.31 -7.96 -16.48
C SER A 49 -20.36 -7.19 -17.29
N SER A 50 -21.07 -6.22 -16.71
CA SER A 50 -22.04 -5.41 -17.44
C SER A 50 -21.38 -4.55 -18.51
N ASP A 51 -22.02 -4.44 -19.67
CA ASP A 51 -21.48 -3.62 -20.78
C ASP A 51 -21.42 -2.13 -20.41
N GLU A 52 -22.29 -1.70 -19.51
CA GLU A 52 -22.28 -0.35 -18.95
C GLU A 52 -21.00 -0.07 -18.17
N ILE A 53 -20.62 -0.95 -17.22
CA ILE A 53 -19.39 -0.80 -16.44
C ILE A 53 -18.14 -0.88 -17.32
N LYS A 54 -18.14 -1.80 -18.29
CA LYS A 54 -17.04 -1.88 -19.27
C LYS A 54 -16.90 -0.60 -20.08
N GLY A 55 -18.03 0.02 -20.45
CA GLY A 55 -18.05 1.32 -21.10
C GLY A 55 -17.47 2.43 -20.23
N MET A 56 -17.84 2.49 -18.97
CA MET A 56 -17.31 3.45 -18.00
C MET A 56 -15.78 3.28 -17.81
N VAL A 57 -15.32 2.05 -17.57
CA VAL A 57 -13.90 1.73 -17.42
C VAL A 57 -13.11 2.13 -18.65
N LYS A 58 -13.64 1.88 -19.86
CA LYS A 58 -13.01 2.25 -21.12
C LYS A 58 -12.82 3.76 -21.24
N ILE A 59 -13.81 4.55 -20.84
CA ILE A 59 -13.73 6.02 -20.85
C ILE A 59 -12.59 6.50 -19.94
N VAL A 60 -12.45 5.93 -18.74
CA VAL A 60 -11.34 6.27 -17.83
C VAL A 60 -9.99 5.89 -18.43
N GLU A 61 -9.86 4.68 -18.99
CA GLU A 61 -8.61 4.20 -19.60
C GLU A 61 -8.21 5.05 -20.84
N GLU A 62 -9.16 5.45 -21.66
CA GLU A 62 -8.93 6.34 -22.79
C GLU A 62 -8.51 7.74 -22.33
N PHE A 63 -9.14 8.27 -21.29
CA PHE A 63 -8.77 9.54 -20.67
C PHE A 63 -7.35 9.52 -20.13
N LEU A 64 -6.99 8.48 -19.34
CA LEU A 64 -5.64 8.29 -18.81
C LEU A 64 -4.60 8.24 -19.93
N THR A 65 -4.87 7.48 -20.98
CA THR A 65 -3.97 7.31 -22.11
C THR A 65 -3.80 8.61 -22.90
N LYS A 66 -4.90 9.31 -23.23
CA LYS A 66 -4.91 10.56 -23.99
C LYS A 66 -4.17 11.68 -23.27
N LYS A 67 -4.43 11.83 -21.97
CA LYS A 67 -3.80 12.88 -21.13
C LYS A 67 -2.42 12.49 -20.62
N LYS A 68 -2.00 11.24 -20.76
CA LYS A 68 -0.74 10.69 -20.23
C LYS A 68 -0.64 10.89 -18.71
N LEU A 69 -1.76 10.68 -17.99
CA LEU A 69 -1.78 10.76 -16.53
C LEU A 69 -1.12 9.54 -15.89
N LEU A 70 -0.67 9.71 -14.65
CA LEU A 70 0.12 8.71 -13.93
C LEU A 70 -0.75 7.93 -12.95
N CYS A 71 -1.04 6.69 -13.27
CA CYS A 71 -1.75 5.81 -12.37
C CYS A 71 -0.85 5.35 -11.20
N TYR A 72 -1.40 5.39 -9.98
CA TYR A 72 -0.73 4.94 -8.75
C TYR A 72 -1.63 4.00 -7.95
N GLY A 73 -1.32 3.73 -6.69
CA GLY A 73 -2.16 2.93 -5.81
C GLY A 73 -2.22 1.44 -6.16
N GLY A 74 -3.32 0.80 -5.77
CA GLY A 74 -3.50 -0.65 -5.91
C GLY A 74 -3.48 -1.14 -7.35
N THR A 75 -4.16 -0.45 -8.24
CA THR A 75 -4.23 -0.78 -9.67
C THR A 75 -2.86 -0.66 -10.35
N ALA A 76 -2.06 0.34 -9.98
CA ALA A 76 -0.71 0.48 -10.49
C ALA A 76 0.18 -0.69 -10.05
N ILE A 77 0.20 -1.03 -8.75
CA ILE A 77 0.97 -2.16 -8.24
C ILE A 77 0.57 -3.44 -8.97
N ASN A 78 -0.74 -3.70 -9.07
CA ASN A 78 -1.25 -4.90 -9.74
C ASN A 78 -0.78 -5.00 -11.19
N ASN A 79 -0.87 -3.90 -11.94
CA ASN A 79 -0.65 -3.93 -13.39
C ASN A 79 0.83 -3.95 -13.80
N ILE A 80 1.74 -3.49 -12.94
CA ILE A 80 3.19 -3.63 -13.17
C ILE A 80 3.73 -5.01 -12.75
N LEU A 81 2.98 -5.77 -11.94
CA LEU A 81 3.36 -7.13 -11.53
C LEU A 81 3.14 -8.15 -12.68
N PRO A 82 3.93 -9.24 -12.72
CA PRO A 82 3.68 -10.36 -13.62
C PRO A 82 2.25 -10.91 -13.46
N LYS A 83 1.61 -11.30 -14.58
CA LYS A 83 0.21 -11.75 -14.60
C LYS A 83 -0.13 -12.84 -13.56
N GLN A 84 0.81 -13.75 -13.28
CA GLN A 84 0.59 -14.88 -12.37
C GLN A 84 0.47 -14.47 -10.89
N VAL A 85 0.87 -13.25 -10.55
CA VAL A 85 0.86 -12.73 -9.17
C VAL A 85 0.03 -11.47 -9.01
N GLN A 86 -0.69 -11.09 -10.05
CA GLN A 86 -1.68 -10.03 -9.96
C GLN A 86 -2.80 -10.46 -9.01
N PHE A 87 -3.23 -9.52 -8.18
CA PHE A 87 -4.18 -9.76 -7.09
C PHE A 87 -5.58 -9.21 -7.36
N TYR A 88 -5.75 -8.38 -8.39
CA TYR A 88 -7.07 -7.94 -8.85
C TYR A 88 -7.56 -8.83 -10.01
N ASN A 89 -8.81 -9.23 -9.92
CA ASN A 89 -9.47 -9.96 -10.98
C ASN A 89 -10.54 -9.07 -11.65
N ARG A 90 -10.27 -8.65 -12.87
CA ARG A 90 -11.18 -7.81 -13.67
C ARG A 90 -12.53 -8.48 -14.01
N GLU A 91 -12.66 -9.79 -13.80
CA GLU A 91 -13.93 -10.50 -13.99
C GLU A 91 -14.91 -10.26 -12.84
N TYR A 92 -14.40 -9.89 -11.66
CA TYR A 92 -15.19 -9.73 -10.43
C TYR A 92 -15.11 -8.34 -9.83
N GLU A 93 -14.09 -7.56 -10.20
CA GLU A 93 -13.78 -6.28 -9.58
C GLU A 93 -13.74 -5.17 -10.61
N ILE A 94 -14.39 -4.05 -10.30
CA ILE A 94 -14.23 -2.81 -11.05
C ILE A 94 -12.85 -2.25 -10.70
N PRO A 95 -12.02 -1.89 -11.70
CA PRO A 95 -10.74 -1.25 -11.40
C PRO A 95 -10.94 0.08 -10.68
N ASP A 96 -10.26 0.27 -9.58
CA ASP A 96 -10.17 1.53 -8.86
C ASP A 96 -8.97 2.31 -9.43
N TYR A 97 -9.25 3.35 -10.20
CA TYR A 97 -8.23 4.15 -10.86
C TYR A 97 -7.85 5.35 -10.01
N ASP A 98 -6.76 5.19 -9.24
CA ASP A 98 -6.07 6.29 -8.59
C ASP A 98 -5.03 6.88 -9.56
N PHE A 99 -5.07 8.17 -9.86
CA PHE A 99 -4.05 8.77 -10.71
C PHE A 99 -3.69 10.20 -10.33
N PHE A 100 -2.44 10.54 -10.60
CA PHE A 100 -1.91 11.87 -10.37
C PHE A 100 -2.14 12.78 -11.57
N SER A 101 -2.40 14.04 -11.26
CA SER A 101 -2.47 15.14 -12.23
C SER A 101 -1.81 16.39 -11.64
N ALA A 102 -1.16 17.17 -12.49
CA ALA A 102 -0.69 18.52 -12.14
C ALA A 102 -1.86 19.53 -12.07
N ASN A 103 -3.06 19.16 -12.54
CA ASN A 103 -4.27 19.99 -12.53
C ASN A 103 -5.52 19.16 -12.24
N ALA A 104 -5.52 18.48 -11.09
CA ALA A 104 -6.50 17.44 -10.74
C ALA A 104 -7.95 17.93 -10.77
N LEU A 105 -8.23 19.16 -10.31
CA LEU A 105 -9.59 19.73 -10.35
C LEU A 105 -10.10 19.89 -11.79
N HIS A 106 -9.25 20.38 -12.70
CA HIS A 106 -9.63 20.52 -14.11
C HIS A 106 -9.86 19.16 -14.73
N ASP A 107 -8.97 18.21 -14.50
CA ASP A 107 -9.07 16.86 -15.06
C ASP A 107 -10.30 16.11 -14.51
N ALA A 108 -10.67 16.32 -13.24
CA ALA A 108 -11.89 15.77 -12.68
C ALA A 108 -13.15 16.32 -13.38
N LYS A 109 -13.20 17.63 -13.62
CA LYS A 109 -14.29 18.26 -14.36
C LYS A 109 -14.36 17.75 -15.81
N GLU A 110 -13.22 17.71 -16.49
CA GLU A 110 -13.17 17.23 -17.89
C GLU A 110 -13.61 15.76 -17.99
N LEU A 111 -13.19 14.90 -17.08
CA LEU A 111 -13.63 13.51 -17.07
C LEU A 111 -15.15 13.39 -16.81
N THR A 112 -15.69 14.23 -15.92
CA THR A 112 -17.12 14.31 -15.64
C THR A 112 -17.89 14.74 -16.90
N ASP A 113 -17.42 15.76 -17.61
CA ASP A 113 -18.02 16.25 -18.86
C ASP A 113 -18.00 15.16 -19.95
N ILE A 114 -16.91 14.38 -20.04
CA ILE A 114 -16.81 13.26 -20.99
C ILE A 114 -17.86 12.20 -20.70
N PHE A 115 -18.05 11.82 -19.44
CA PHE A 115 -19.09 10.88 -19.04
C PHE A 115 -20.50 11.39 -19.35
N TYR A 116 -20.76 12.67 -19.05
CA TYR A 116 -22.03 13.29 -19.38
C TYR A 116 -22.29 13.29 -20.89
N ALA A 117 -21.29 13.66 -21.70
CA ALA A 117 -21.37 13.63 -23.16
C ALA A 117 -21.56 12.20 -23.72
N ALA A 118 -21.11 11.18 -23.00
CA ALA A 118 -21.33 9.77 -23.34
C ALA A 118 -22.72 9.25 -22.97
N GLY A 119 -23.58 10.10 -22.36
CA GLY A 119 -24.98 9.79 -22.06
C GLY A 119 -25.24 9.33 -20.63
N TYR A 120 -24.27 9.39 -19.71
CA TYR A 120 -24.49 9.13 -18.29
C TYR A 120 -25.11 10.37 -17.62
N THR A 121 -26.14 10.20 -16.81
CA THR A 121 -26.89 11.31 -16.21
C THR A 121 -26.49 11.63 -14.79
N ASP A 122 -26.15 10.61 -14.01
CA ASP A 122 -25.75 10.75 -12.60
C ASP A 122 -24.22 10.79 -12.50
N VAL A 123 -23.63 11.91 -12.92
CA VAL A 123 -22.18 12.09 -12.96
C VAL A 123 -21.80 13.24 -12.04
N GLU A 124 -20.89 13.00 -11.12
CA GLU A 124 -20.42 14.01 -10.17
C GLU A 124 -18.94 13.90 -9.86
N ALA A 125 -18.31 15.04 -9.65
CA ALA A 125 -16.96 15.13 -9.08
C ALA A 125 -17.06 15.74 -7.68
N LYS A 126 -16.47 15.09 -6.69
CA LYS A 126 -16.46 15.53 -5.29
C LYS A 126 -15.03 15.67 -4.79
N SER A 127 -14.80 16.58 -3.84
CA SER A 127 -13.57 16.61 -3.09
C SER A 127 -13.43 15.31 -2.27
N GLY A 128 -12.26 14.68 -2.32
CA GLY A 128 -11.94 13.53 -1.50
C GLY A 128 -11.64 13.91 -0.05
N VAL A 129 -11.35 12.90 0.78
CA VAL A 129 -10.97 13.10 2.19
C VAL A 129 -9.57 13.74 2.29
N HIS A 130 -8.69 13.42 1.34
CA HIS A 130 -7.36 14.00 1.29
C HIS A 130 -7.38 15.28 0.46
N GLU A 131 -6.71 16.31 0.97
CA GLU A 131 -6.56 17.58 0.26
C GLU A 131 -5.97 17.36 -1.15
N GLY A 132 -6.53 18.06 -2.13
CA GLY A 132 -6.10 17.95 -3.53
C GLY A 132 -6.55 16.68 -4.25
N THR A 133 -7.36 15.81 -3.63
CA THR A 133 -7.95 14.63 -4.27
C THR A 133 -9.40 14.90 -4.66
N TYR A 134 -9.76 14.53 -5.87
CA TYR A 134 -11.11 14.64 -6.42
C TYR A 134 -11.59 13.26 -6.89
N LYS A 135 -12.78 12.87 -6.43
CA LYS A 135 -13.41 11.60 -6.76
C LYS A 135 -14.47 11.80 -7.84
N VAL A 136 -14.41 11.03 -8.89
CA VAL A 136 -15.41 11.02 -9.97
C VAL A 136 -16.31 9.80 -9.80
N PHE A 137 -17.62 10.08 -9.72
CA PHE A 137 -18.68 9.06 -9.62
C PHE A 137 -19.54 9.09 -10.87
N VAL A 138 -19.96 7.91 -11.31
CA VAL A 138 -20.92 7.71 -12.39
C VAL A 138 -21.95 6.70 -11.92
N ASN A 139 -23.23 7.06 -11.95
CA ASN A 139 -24.32 6.24 -11.42
C ASN A 139 -24.04 5.75 -9.99
N PHE A 140 -23.51 6.65 -9.14
CA PHE A 140 -23.10 6.40 -7.75
C PHE A 140 -21.90 5.42 -7.60
N ILE A 141 -21.29 4.98 -8.69
CA ILE A 141 -20.11 4.11 -8.69
C ILE A 141 -18.86 4.98 -8.74
N PRO A 142 -17.90 4.81 -7.81
CA PRO A 142 -16.62 5.51 -7.87
C PRO A 142 -15.82 4.97 -9.06
N MET A 143 -15.43 5.85 -9.97
CA MET A 143 -14.72 5.48 -11.21
C MET A 143 -13.26 5.91 -11.20
N ALA A 144 -12.96 7.03 -10.51
CA ALA A 144 -11.60 7.56 -10.47
C ALA A 144 -11.36 8.45 -9.26
N ASP A 145 -10.16 8.35 -8.70
CA ASP A 145 -9.60 9.24 -7.70
C ASP A 145 -8.43 10.02 -8.33
N ILE A 146 -8.59 11.33 -8.46
CA ILE A 146 -7.62 12.21 -9.13
C ILE A 146 -6.93 13.06 -8.08
N THR A 147 -5.64 12.83 -7.87
CA THR A 147 -4.86 13.53 -6.85
C THR A 147 -3.89 14.52 -7.47
N SER A 148 -3.93 15.76 -6.97
CA SER A 148 -3.02 16.82 -7.38
C SER A 148 -1.62 16.57 -6.85
N ILE A 149 -0.62 16.69 -7.72
CA ILE A 149 0.79 16.74 -7.32
C ILE A 149 1.50 17.90 -8.05
N HIS A 150 2.60 18.32 -7.47
CA HIS A 150 3.39 19.40 -8.06
C HIS A 150 3.89 19.03 -9.44
N LYS A 151 3.83 19.97 -10.37
CA LYS A 151 4.15 19.70 -11.79
C LYS A 151 5.55 19.12 -12.01
N GLU A 152 6.55 19.62 -11.28
CA GLU A 152 7.92 19.13 -11.39
C GLU A 152 8.04 17.65 -10.96
N LEU A 153 7.33 17.27 -9.89
CA LEU A 153 7.27 15.87 -9.45
C LEU A 153 6.51 15.01 -10.46
N PHE A 154 5.40 15.53 -10.99
CA PHE A 154 4.65 14.85 -12.05
C PHE A 154 5.53 14.55 -13.26
N ASP A 155 6.26 15.56 -13.75
CA ASP A 155 7.12 15.44 -14.92
C ASP A 155 8.27 14.43 -14.68
N ALA A 156 8.87 14.46 -13.49
CA ALA A 156 9.91 13.51 -13.10
C ALA A 156 9.39 12.06 -13.04
N LEU A 157 8.23 11.85 -12.41
CA LEU A 157 7.60 10.53 -12.36
C LEU A 157 7.14 10.04 -13.75
N LEU A 158 6.72 10.95 -14.62
CA LEU A 158 6.31 10.62 -15.97
C LEU A 158 7.50 10.15 -16.82
N ALA A 159 8.67 10.78 -16.64
CA ALA A 159 9.92 10.38 -17.33
C ALA A 159 10.31 8.94 -17.00
N ASP A 160 10.16 8.51 -15.73
CA ASP A 160 10.51 7.18 -15.25
C ASP A 160 9.32 6.20 -15.23
N SER A 161 8.17 6.59 -15.81
CA SER A 161 6.94 5.80 -15.73
C SER A 161 7.03 4.47 -16.49
N VAL A 162 6.36 3.45 -15.95
CA VAL A 162 6.16 2.17 -16.63
C VAL A 162 4.88 2.25 -17.48
N SER A 163 4.94 1.82 -18.74
CA SER A 163 3.77 1.80 -19.61
C SER A 163 3.25 0.38 -19.80
N VAL A 164 1.98 0.14 -19.46
CA VAL A 164 1.30 -1.13 -19.71
C VAL A 164 -0.03 -0.85 -20.39
N ALA A 165 -0.27 -1.47 -21.53
CA ALA A 165 -1.48 -1.27 -22.34
C ALA A 165 -1.80 0.20 -22.64
N GLY A 166 -0.77 1.05 -22.83
CA GLY A 166 -0.92 2.48 -23.12
C GLY A 166 -1.09 3.38 -21.90
N ILE A 167 -1.41 2.84 -20.72
CA ILE A 167 -1.53 3.58 -19.47
C ILE A 167 -0.15 3.74 -18.84
N LYS A 168 0.10 4.91 -18.25
CA LYS A 168 1.33 5.24 -17.52
C LYS A 168 1.15 4.97 -16.03
N TYR A 169 2.10 4.24 -15.46
CA TYR A 169 2.13 3.89 -14.03
C TYR A 169 3.38 4.48 -13.39
N VAL A 170 3.24 5.01 -12.18
CA VAL A 170 4.40 5.52 -11.43
C VAL A 170 5.43 4.42 -11.20
N PRO A 171 6.73 4.77 -11.07
CA PRO A 171 7.79 3.80 -10.88
C PRO A 171 7.60 2.94 -9.62
N ALA A 172 8.09 1.70 -9.66
CA ALA A 172 7.98 0.77 -8.52
C ALA A 172 8.57 1.33 -7.22
N ASN A 173 9.65 2.13 -7.30
CA ASN A 173 10.27 2.75 -6.13
C ASN A 173 9.37 3.81 -5.49
N PHE A 174 8.63 4.57 -6.29
CA PHE A 174 7.66 5.54 -5.77
C PHE A 174 6.48 4.83 -5.09
N LEU A 175 5.95 3.75 -5.69
CA LEU A 175 4.91 2.93 -5.07
C LEU A 175 5.39 2.31 -3.75
N ARG A 176 6.63 1.84 -3.70
CA ARG A 176 7.26 1.30 -2.49
C ARG A 176 7.35 2.34 -1.39
N MET A 177 7.86 3.53 -1.71
CA MET A 177 7.93 4.65 -0.77
C MET A 177 6.54 4.99 -0.21
N SER A 178 5.52 5.10 -1.07
CA SER A 178 4.14 5.41 -0.66
C SER A 178 3.57 4.35 0.30
N MET A 179 3.88 3.07 0.08
CA MET A 179 3.48 1.99 0.99
C MET A 179 4.19 2.06 2.33
N TYR A 180 5.49 2.37 2.37
CA TYR A 180 6.20 2.58 3.63
C TYR A 180 5.66 3.79 4.39
N LEU A 181 5.33 4.89 3.70
CA LEU A 181 4.69 6.05 4.32
C LEU A 181 3.32 5.70 4.93
N GLU A 182 2.53 4.86 4.25
CA GLU A 182 1.24 4.40 4.80
C GLU A 182 1.42 3.53 6.05
N LEU A 183 2.42 2.64 6.07
CA LEU A 183 2.73 1.78 7.22
C LEU A 183 3.35 2.54 8.40
N SER A 184 4.01 3.68 8.17
CA SER A 184 4.68 4.48 9.20
C SER A 184 3.86 5.65 9.73
N ARG A 185 2.67 5.90 9.19
CA ARG A 185 1.84 7.05 9.58
C ARG A 185 1.26 6.85 10.97
N PRO A 186 1.56 7.71 11.98
CA PRO A 186 1.17 7.49 13.38
C PRO A 186 -0.34 7.35 13.60
N ALA A 187 -1.16 8.13 12.87
CA ALA A 187 -2.62 8.08 12.94
C ALA A 187 -3.23 7.41 11.69
N GLY A 188 -2.51 6.47 11.09
CA GLY A 188 -2.94 5.77 9.88
C GLY A 188 -4.03 4.73 10.13
N ASP A 189 -4.73 4.36 9.08
CA ASP A 189 -5.72 3.27 9.11
C ASP A 189 -5.03 1.91 9.19
N THR A 190 -4.89 1.39 10.42
CA THR A 190 -4.26 0.09 10.69
C THR A 190 -4.99 -1.09 10.05
N SER A 191 -6.28 -0.96 9.73
CA SER A 191 -7.07 -2.01 9.07
C SER A 191 -6.52 -2.37 7.69
N ARG A 192 -5.78 -1.47 7.06
CA ARG A 192 -5.18 -1.63 5.73
C ARG A 192 -3.77 -2.20 5.75
N TRP A 193 -3.08 -2.22 6.90
CA TRP A 193 -1.66 -2.54 7.00
C TRP A 193 -1.31 -3.95 6.48
N GLU A 194 -2.14 -4.95 6.78
CA GLU A 194 -1.92 -6.30 6.25
C GLU A 194 -1.94 -6.32 4.72
N LYS A 195 -2.92 -5.64 4.12
CA LYS A 195 -3.08 -5.51 2.67
C LYS A 195 -1.87 -4.78 2.04
N VAL A 196 -1.45 -3.69 2.66
CA VAL A 196 -0.29 -2.89 2.21
C VAL A 196 0.99 -3.71 2.28
N LEU A 197 1.25 -4.40 3.40
CA LEU A 197 2.44 -5.24 3.57
C LEU A 197 2.49 -6.40 2.57
N LYS A 198 1.37 -7.06 2.29
CA LYS A 198 1.30 -8.11 1.25
C LYS A 198 1.67 -7.57 -0.13
N ARG A 199 1.18 -6.39 -0.50
CA ARG A 199 1.51 -5.72 -1.78
C ARG A 199 2.97 -5.29 -1.83
N LEU A 200 3.49 -4.75 -0.74
CA LEU A 200 4.90 -4.36 -0.61
C LEU A 200 5.84 -5.55 -0.80
N ASN A 201 5.52 -6.70 -0.20
CA ASN A 201 6.29 -7.93 -0.36
C ASN A 201 6.30 -8.42 -1.81
N LEU A 202 5.16 -8.35 -2.52
CA LEU A 202 5.10 -8.67 -3.95
C LEU A 202 5.96 -7.71 -4.76
N LEU A 203 5.87 -6.40 -4.49
CA LEU A 203 6.64 -5.40 -5.20
C LEU A 203 8.14 -5.59 -4.97
N ASN A 204 8.57 -5.84 -3.74
CA ASN A 204 9.98 -6.09 -3.41
C ASN A 204 10.52 -7.35 -4.10
N LYS A 205 9.69 -8.39 -4.24
CA LYS A 205 10.08 -9.65 -4.88
C LYS A 205 10.26 -9.50 -6.39
N TYR A 206 9.33 -8.80 -7.07
CA TYR A 206 9.28 -8.74 -8.54
C TYR A 206 9.92 -7.47 -9.12
N HIS A 207 10.07 -6.43 -8.32
CA HIS A 207 10.77 -5.21 -8.64
C HIS A 207 11.80 -4.88 -7.54
N PRO A 208 12.84 -5.72 -7.34
CA PRO A 208 13.84 -5.47 -6.32
C PRO A 208 14.54 -4.13 -6.54
N ILE A 209 14.99 -3.51 -5.46
CA ILE A 209 15.86 -2.33 -5.55
C ILE A 209 17.18 -2.80 -6.16
N LYS A 210 17.57 -2.18 -7.25
CA LYS A 210 18.88 -2.42 -7.86
C LYS A 210 19.90 -1.53 -7.14
N ASN A 211 20.88 -2.15 -6.55
CA ASN A 211 22.05 -1.42 -6.04
C ASN A 211 22.97 -1.14 -7.24
N GLU A 212 22.85 0.06 -7.78
CA GLU A 212 23.73 0.51 -8.88
C GLU A 212 25.07 1.06 -8.38
N TYR A 213 25.20 1.24 -7.07
CA TYR A 213 26.39 1.81 -6.44
C TYR A 213 27.02 0.80 -5.49
N ASP A 214 28.35 0.68 -5.60
CA ASP A 214 29.15 0.00 -4.58
C ASP A 214 29.29 0.92 -3.38
N CYS A 215 28.47 0.70 -2.35
CA CYS A 215 28.53 1.48 -1.11
C CYS A 215 29.73 1.07 -0.23
N SER A 216 30.48 0.05 -0.59
CA SER A 216 31.62 -0.43 0.19
C SER A 216 32.79 0.58 0.23
N ALA A 217 32.85 1.48 -0.75
CA ALA A 217 33.88 2.52 -0.84
C ALA A 217 33.50 3.83 -0.11
N ILE A 218 32.26 3.94 0.40
CA ILE A 218 31.78 5.16 1.06
C ILE A 218 31.83 4.94 2.57
N GLU A 219 32.81 5.52 3.22
CA GLU A 219 32.94 5.50 4.68
C GLU A 219 32.10 6.63 5.29
N PHE A 220 30.95 6.28 5.86
CA PHE A 220 30.06 7.21 6.57
C PHE A 220 30.27 7.22 8.08
N GLN A 221 31.35 6.60 8.56
CA GLN A 221 31.60 6.48 10.00
C GLN A 221 32.14 7.81 10.53
N ARG A 222 31.52 8.34 11.58
CA ARG A 222 32.16 9.35 12.41
C ARG A 222 33.24 8.66 13.25
N GLU A 223 34.46 9.13 13.12
CA GLU A 223 35.56 8.70 13.99
C GLU A 223 35.66 9.70 15.14
N MET A 224 35.55 9.23 16.37
CA MET A 224 36.10 9.95 17.52
C MET A 224 37.54 9.57 17.60
N SER A 225 38.45 10.55 17.77
CA SER A 225 39.85 10.21 18.01
C SER A 225 39.95 9.42 19.31
N GLU A 226 40.81 8.40 19.37
CA GLU A 226 41.02 7.54 20.55
C GLU A 226 41.33 8.33 21.83
N ASN A 227 41.70 9.61 21.71
CA ASN A 227 42.06 10.51 22.80
C ASN A 227 41.01 11.58 23.11
N ASP A 228 39.82 11.53 22.45
CA ASP A 228 38.77 12.56 22.64
C ASP A 228 37.82 12.15 23.78
N THR A 229 38.34 12.19 25.01
CA THR A 229 37.54 11.91 26.22
C THR A 229 36.44 12.96 26.44
N ASP A 230 36.56 14.16 25.90
CA ASP A 230 35.56 15.21 26.02
C ASP A 230 34.43 15.01 25.02
N GLY A 231 34.72 14.52 23.83
CA GLY A 231 33.73 14.13 22.83
C GLY A 231 32.83 12.97 23.30
N GLU A 232 33.43 11.94 23.93
CA GLU A 232 32.68 10.83 24.50
C GLU A 232 31.75 11.25 25.64
N LYS A 233 32.25 12.13 26.53
CA LYS A 233 31.44 12.71 27.60
C LYS A 233 30.29 13.56 27.05
N LEU A 234 30.57 14.40 26.06
CA LEU A 234 29.56 15.21 25.41
C LEU A 234 28.47 14.36 24.78
N TYR A 235 28.87 13.32 24.04
CA TYR A 235 27.94 12.36 23.44
C TYR A 235 27.04 11.71 24.47
N THR A 236 27.61 11.28 25.59
CA THR A 236 26.87 10.67 26.69
C THR A 236 25.89 11.66 27.34
N ILE A 237 26.32 12.90 27.59
CA ILE A 237 25.47 13.94 28.16
C ILE A 237 24.28 14.25 27.25
N VAL A 238 24.52 14.39 25.94
CA VAL A 238 23.44 14.63 24.96
C VAL A 238 22.45 13.48 24.94
N ARG A 239 22.94 12.22 24.89
CA ARG A 239 22.08 11.03 24.96
C ARG A 239 21.21 11.04 26.20
N ASP A 240 21.84 11.22 27.38
CA ASP A 240 21.14 11.11 28.66
C ASP A 240 20.12 12.26 28.78
N THR A 241 20.43 13.45 28.28
CA THR A 241 19.49 14.57 28.23
C THR A 241 18.25 14.21 27.39
N PHE A 242 18.41 13.61 26.23
CA PHE A 242 17.29 13.16 25.40
C PHE A 242 16.48 12.05 26.06
N VAL A 243 17.13 11.13 26.78
CA VAL A 243 16.45 10.09 27.56
C VAL A 243 15.61 10.71 28.69
N ASP A 244 16.19 11.68 29.42
CA ASP A 244 15.50 12.38 30.52
C ASP A 244 14.31 13.21 30.02
N LEU A 245 14.40 13.77 28.81
CA LEU A 245 13.31 14.50 28.16
C LEU A 245 12.22 13.56 27.59
N GLY A 246 12.44 12.26 27.58
CA GLY A 246 11.45 11.29 27.10
C GLY A 246 11.16 11.35 25.60
N VAL A 247 12.11 11.84 24.80
CA VAL A 247 11.97 11.95 23.35
C VAL A 247 12.02 10.56 22.67
N VAL A 248 11.47 10.46 21.48
CA VAL A 248 11.49 9.21 20.69
C VAL A 248 12.69 9.24 19.74
N PHE A 249 13.64 8.32 19.95
CA PHE A 249 14.77 8.14 19.04
C PHE A 249 14.36 7.42 17.76
N PHE A 250 14.90 7.86 16.64
CA PHE A 250 14.80 7.17 15.35
C PHE A 250 16.15 7.17 14.63
N GLY A 251 16.21 6.74 13.37
CA GLY A 251 17.44 6.78 12.57
C GLY A 251 18.56 5.86 13.06
N GLY A 252 19.79 6.34 12.94
CA GLY A 252 21.01 5.55 13.18
C GLY A 252 21.17 5.07 14.62
N TYR A 253 20.90 5.93 15.60
CA TYR A 253 20.97 5.56 17.01
C TYR A 253 19.94 4.49 17.38
N ALA A 254 18.68 4.67 17.00
CA ALA A 254 17.64 3.69 17.25
C ALA A 254 17.98 2.34 16.58
N ALA A 255 18.44 2.34 15.33
CA ALA A 255 18.87 1.13 14.62
C ALA A 255 20.02 0.43 15.35
N SER A 256 20.97 1.16 15.94
CA SER A 256 22.10 0.60 16.69
C SER A 256 21.67 -0.21 17.91
N LEU A 257 20.57 0.19 18.58
CA LEU A 257 20.03 -0.51 19.75
C LEU A 257 19.48 -1.91 19.38
N TYR A 258 18.99 -2.07 18.15
CA TYR A 258 18.49 -3.34 17.62
C TYR A 258 19.56 -4.16 16.87
N SER A 259 20.80 -3.70 16.87
CA SER A 259 21.88 -4.36 16.11
C SER A 259 22.10 -5.83 16.49
N LYS A 260 21.80 -6.21 17.73
CA LYS A 260 21.91 -7.60 18.22
C LYS A 260 20.92 -8.55 17.54
N GLU A 261 19.79 -8.04 17.08
CA GLU A 261 18.75 -8.81 16.39
C GLU A 261 19.00 -8.91 14.87
N MET A 262 19.96 -8.17 14.37
CA MET A 262 20.31 -8.17 12.94
C MET A 262 21.20 -9.35 12.56
N PRO A 263 21.13 -9.83 11.31
CA PRO A 263 22.10 -10.79 10.78
C PRO A 263 23.55 -10.27 10.93
N LYS A 264 24.48 -11.15 11.30
CA LYS A 264 25.90 -10.76 11.55
C LYS A 264 26.55 -9.98 10.39
N LYS A 265 26.15 -10.27 9.15
CA LYS A 265 26.65 -9.54 7.97
C LYS A 265 26.15 -8.09 7.91
N GLU A 266 25.01 -7.82 8.50
CA GLU A 266 24.42 -6.48 8.49
C GLU A 266 24.88 -5.65 9.68
N GLN A 267 25.27 -6.29 10.79
CA GLN A 267 25.80 -5.60 11.98
C GLN A 267 27.05 -4.76 11.67
N GLN A 268 27.85 -5.14 10.68
CA GLN A 268 29.04 -4.40 10.28
C GLN A 268 28.76 -3.02 9.68
N PHE A 269 27.52 -2.80 9.18
CA PHE A 269 27.10 -1.51 8.60
C PHE A 269 26.50 -0.56 9.64
N ILE A 270 26.35 -1.00 10.88
CA ILE A 270 25.87 -0.14 11.97
C ILE A 270 26.99 0.82 12.37
N LYS A 271 26.68 2.11 12.35
CA LYS A 271 27.60 3.15 12.81
C LYS A 271 28.00 2.90 14.28
N LYS A 272 29.27 2.97 14.59
CA LYS A 272 29.78 2.83 15.97
C LYS A 272 29.34 4.01 16.84
N ILE A 273 29.29 5.20 16.25
CA ILE A 273 28.88 6.45 16.90
C ILE A 273 27.81 7.09 16.03
N PRO A 274 26.54 6.63 16.15
CA PRO A 274 25.44 7.23 15.42
C PRO A 274 25.09 8.61 15.97
N ASP A 275 24.65 9.49 15.09
CA ASP A 275 24.00 10.75 15.48
C ASP A 275 22.64 10.46 16.14
N PHE A 276 22.17 11.43 16.92
CA PHE A 276 20.86 11.35 17.55
C PHE A 276 19.81 12.06 16.69
N ASP A 277 18.91 11.27 16.13
CA ASP A 277 17.68 11.75 15.51
C ASP A 277 16.54 11.55 16.49
N VAL A 278 15.82 12.59 16.83
CA VAL A 278 14.76 12.54 17.85
C VAL A 278 13.48 13.22 17.37
N LEU A 279 12.35 12.70 17.86
CA LEU A 279 11.04 13.31 17.71
C LEU A 279 10.60 13.83 19.08
N THR A 280 10.05 15.04 19.11
CA THR A 280 9.42 15.67 20.28
C THR A 280 8.07 16.22 19.89
N GLU A 281 7.20 16.41 20.89
CA GLU A 281 5.90 17.06 20.71
C GLU A 281 5.97 18.58 20.86
N ASP A 282 7.10 19.13 21.29
CA ASP A 282 7.36 20.56 21.48
C ASP A 282 8.02 21.21 20.25
#